data_860ea11367ca3951ce5a0a1a3e3db89b
#
_entry.id   860ea11367ca3951ce5a0a1a3e3db89b
#
_cell.length_a   1.000
_cell.length_b   1.000
_cell.length_c   1.000
_cell.angle_alpha   90.00
_cell.angle_beta   90.00
_cell.angle_gamma   90.00
#
_symmetry.space_group_name_H-M   'P 1'
#
loop_
_entity.id
_entity.type
_entity.pdbx_description
1 polymer ?
#
loop_
_entity_poly.entity_id
_entity_poly.type
_entity_poly.pdbx_seq_one_letter_code
_entity_poly.pdbx_strand_id
1 'polypeptide(L)'
;MENLQDKTYIVDGDDFCEQNSQAELLEEIHRKNPAFKITLFIVPLLCSPQFIREWQKKDWVELVPHGLLHPDPRECQHWSYEKSVEYLRMMNFIGLVKGFKAPGWQISDGMYQALREMGYWVADQAYNNDRRPKDLPVYLLDAHEKLHYHIGHMGGHNPNEITPYAEFLANLDGKFK
;
A
#
# COMPACT_ATOMS: atom_id res chain seq x y z
N MET A 1 12.13 4.45 -30.15
CA MET A 1 11.27 5.12 -29.17
C MET A 1 10.18 4.12 -28.78
N GLU A 2 10.27 3.56 -27.57
CA GLU A 2 9.19 2.70 -27.06
C GLU A 2 7.91 3.51 -26.95
N ASN A 3 6.83 2.91 -27.42
CA ASN A 3 5.51 3.57 -27.45
C ASN A 3 4.99 3.63 -26.00
N LEU A 4 5.01 4.79 -25.36
CA LEU A 4 4.55 5.00 -23.98
C LEU A 4 3.08 4.61 -23.76
N GLN A 5 2.29 4.53 -24.85
CA GLN A 5 0.85 4.21 -24.80
C GLN A 5 0.53 2.76 -24.39
N ASP A 6 1.51 1.84 -24.40
CA ASP A 6 1.29 0.43 -24.04
C ASP A 6 1.81 0.08 -22.64
N LYS A 7 2.39 1.04 -21.91
CA LYS A 7 2.88 0.80 -20.54
C LYS A 7 1.73 0.77 -19.54
N THR A 8 1.78 -0.22 -18.64
CA THR A 8 0.88 -0.29 -17.49
C THR A 8 1.67 0.14 -16.25
N TYR A 9 1.16 1.14 -15.55
CA TYR A 9 1.77 1.66 -14.33
C TYR A 9 1.05 1.13 -13.10
N ILE A 10 1.82 0.77 -12.09
CA ILE A 10 1.32 0.44 -10.77
C ILE A 10 1.86 1.53 -9.83
N VAL A 11 0.94 2.27 -9.24
CA VAL A 11 1.27 3.35 -8.30
C VAL A 11 0.83 2.92 -6.92
N ASP A 12 1.72 3.02 -5.95
CA ASP A 12 1.38 2.78 -4.56
C ASP A 12 1.95 3.85 -3.64
N GLY A 13 1.32 4.03 -2.48
CA GLY A 13 1.74 4.98 -1.47
C GLY A 13 1.64 4.41 -0.08
N ASP A 14 2.73 4.54 0.71
CA ASP A 14 2.81 4.10 2.10
C ASP A 14 2.32 5.17 3.08
N ASP A 15 2.13 4.76 4.32
CA ASP A 15 1.82 5.61 5.49
C ASP A 15 0.51 6.40 5.37
N PHE A 16 -0.42 5.90 4.55
CA PHE A 16 -1.69 6.58 4.36
C PHE A 16 -2.52 6.57 5.65
N CYS A 17 -2.85 7.75 6.15
CA CYS A 17 -3.68 7.93 7.34
C CYS A 17 -4.44 9.26 7.29
N GLU A 18 -5.43 9.42 8.18
CA GLU A 18 -6.33 10.58 8.18
C GLU A 18 -5.59 11.90 8.38
N GLN A 19 -4.53 11.91 9.19
CA GLN A 19 -3.75 13.12 9.47
C GLN A 19 -2.80 13.52 8.34
N ASN A 20 -2.44 12.57 7.47
CA ASN A 20 -1.41 12.72 6.44
C ASN A 20 -1.84 12.15 5.09
N SER A 21 -3.14 12.24 4.79
CA SER A 21 -3.70 11.60 3.58
C SER A 21 -3.30 12.28 2.27
N GLN A 22 -2.93 13.55 2.32
CA GLN A 22 -2.80 14.38 1.11
C GLN A 22 -4.01 14.23 0.16
N ALA A 23 -5.21 14.10 0.75
CA ALA A 23 -6.44 13.80 0.05
C ALA A 23 -6.71 14.71 -1.14
N GLU A 24 -6.57 16.03 -0.93
CA GLU A 24 -6.79 17.03 -1.97
C GLU A 24 -5.83 16.85 -3.15
N LEU A 25 -4.57 16.50 -2.88
CA LEU A 25 -3.57 16.26 -3.91
C LEU A 25 -3.90 15.01 -4.73
N LEU A 26 -4.25 13.91 -4.07
CA LEU A 26 -4.64 12.66 -4.75
C LEU A 26 -5.89 12.85 -5.62
N GLU A 27 -6.89 13.55 -5.09
CA GLU A 27 -8.11 13.89 -5.84
C GLU A 27 -7.82 14.80 -7.03
N GLU A 28 -6.91 15.76 -6.89
CA GLU A 28 -6.48 16.63 -7.98
C GLU A 28 -5.75 15.85 -9.08
N ILE A 29 -4.86 14.89 -8.71
CA ILE A 29 -4.20 14.01 -9.67
C ILE A 29 -5.25 13.21 -10.46
N HIS A 30 -6.19 12.56 -9.76
CA HIS A 30 -7.24 11.79 -10.41
C HIS A 30 -8.18 12.66 -11.26
N ARG A 31 -8.52 13.86 -10.80
CA ARG A 31 -9.35 14.81 -11.57
C ARG A 31 -8.68 15.22 -12.89
N LYS A 32 -7.35 15.41 -12.90
CA LYS A 32 -6.56 15.70 -14.10
C LYS A 32 -6.35 14.48 -14.99
N ASN A 33 -6.20 13.31 -14.36
CA ASN A 33 -5.97 12.05 -15.04
C ASN A 33 -6.99 11.00 -14.55
N PRO A 34 -8.19 10.90 -15.16
CA PRO A 34 -9.21 9.94 -14.74
C PRO A 34 -8.81 8.46 -14.86
N ALA A 35 -7.74 8.15 -15.59
CA ALA A 35 -7.17 6.81 -15.66
C ALA A 35 -6.31 6.46 -14.44
N PHE A 36 -5.91 7.46 -13.65
CA PHE A 36 -5.06 7.28 -12.46
C PHE A 36 -5.71 6.35 -11.44
N LYS A 37 -4.96 5.35 -11.01
CA LYS A 37 -5.30 4.43 -9.91
C LYS A 37 -4.13 4.32 -8.96
N ILE A 38 -4.41 4.06 -7.69
CA ILE A 38 -3.39 3.94 -6.65
C ILE A 38 -3.78 2.90 -5.60
N THR A 39 -2.80 2.13 -5.16
CA THR A 39 -2.89 1.32 -3.94
C THR A 39 -2.33 2.12 -2.77
N LEU A 40 -3.17 2.39 -1.78
CA LEU A 40 -2.79 3.10 -0.56
C LEU A 40 -2.60 2.12 0.60
N PHE A 41 -1.38 2.02 1.08
CA PHE A 41 -1.05 1.21 2.25
C PHE A 41 -1.39 1.99 3.52
N ILE A 42 -2.57 1.68 4.06
CA ILE A 42 -3.21 2.42 5.16
C ILE A 42 -2.74 1.94 6.53
N VAL A 43 -2.54 2.88 7.46
CA VAL A 43 -2.29 2.62 8.89
C VAL A 43 -3.63 2.70 9.64
N PRO A 44 -4.31 1.57 9.92
CA PRO A 44 -5.73 1.57 10.25
C PRO A 44 -6.10 2.29 11.55
N LEU A 45 -5.27 2.19 12.58
CA LEU A 45 -5.56 2.86 13.88
C LEU A 45 -5.32 4.37 13.85
N LEU A 46 -4.74 4.91 12.78
CA LEU A 46 -4.60 6.35 12.56
C LEU A 46 -5.75 6.91 11.69
N CYS A 47 -6.79 6.11 11.46
CA CYS A 47 -7.91 6.48 10.63
C CYS A 47 -9.24 6.27 11.36
N SER A 48 -10.14 7.24 11.26
CA SER A 48 -11.52 7.04 11.71
C SER A 48 -12.26 6.05 10.80
N PRO A 49 -13.25 5.33 11.30
CA PRO A 49 -14.08 4.47 10.45
C PRO A 49 -14.80 5.22 9.32
N GLN A 50 -15.10 6.50 9.53
CA GLN A 50 -15.68 7.34 8.49
C GLN A 50 -14.70 7.61 7.37
N PHE A 51 -13.47 7.98 7.70
CA PHE A 51 -12.39 8.20 6.72
C PHE A 51 -12.16 6.96 5.85
N ILE A 52 -12.03 5.79 6.47
CA ILE A 52 -11.86 4.52 5.74
C ILE A 52 -13.01 4.31 4.76
N ARG A 53 -14.27 4.45 5.22
CA ARG A 53 -15.45 4.26 4.34
C ARG A 53 -15.53 5.27 3.20
N GLU A 54 -15.09 6.49 3.39
CA GLU A 54 -15.06 7.50 2.33
C GLU A 54 -14.05 7.14 1.24
N TRP A 55 -12.88 6.69 1.62
CA TRP A 55 -11.85 6.26 0.67
C TRP A 55 -12.17 4.93 -0.03
N GLN A 56 -12.85 4.01 0.64
CA GLN A 56 -13.34 2.77 0.03
C GLN A 56 -14.38 2.97 -1.08
N LYS A 57 -15.03 4.13 -1.15
CA LYS A 57 -16.00 4.45 -2.21
C LYS A 57 -15.34 4.90 -3.51
N LYS A 58 -14.05 5.22 -3.49
CA LYS A 58 -13.32 5.70 -4.66
C LYS A 58 -12.85 4.49 -5.47
N ASP A 59 -13.37 4.33 -6.68
CA ASP A 59 -13.10 3.20 -7.58
C ASP A 59 -11.69 3.21 -8.20
N TRP A 60 -10.95 4.28 -7.96
CA TRP A 60 -9.55 4.44 -8.36
C TRP A 60 -8.56 4.21 -7.22
N VAL A 61 -9.05 3.81 -6.03
CA VAL A 61 -8.23 3.57 -4.84
C VAL A 61 -8.43 2.16 -4.32
N GLU A 62 -7.34 1.47 -4.02
CA GLU A 62 -7.33 0.26 -3.19
C GLU A 62 -6.72 0.57 -1.83
N LEU A 63 -7.44 0.28 -0.74
CA LEU A 63 -6.92 0.40 0.63
C LEU A 63 -6.40 -0.95 1.11
N VAL A 64 -5.11 -1.01 1.38
CA VAL A 64 -4.38 -2.23 1.79
C VAL A 64 -3.73 -2.01 3.15
N PRO A 65 -3.85 -2.95 4.11
CA PRO A 65 -3.24 -2.82 5.43
C PRO A 65 -1.72 -2.60 5.43
N HIS A 66 -1.25 -1.62 6.25
CA HIS A 66 0.17 -1.31 6.46
C HIS A 66 0.50 -1.26 7.96
N GLY A 67 0.67 -2.42 8.57
CA GLY A 67 0.75 -2.50 10.03
C GLY A 67 -0.56 -2.12 10.72
N LEU A 68 -0.50 -1.82 11.99
CA LEU A 68 -1.66 -1.45 12.80
C LEU A 68 -1.63 0.01 13.22
N LEU A 69 -0.52 0.47 13.83
CA LEU A 69 -0.29 1.82 14.34
C LEU A 69 0.98 2.46 13.76
N HIS A 70 1.85 1.64 13.22
CA HIS A 70 3.15 2.02 12.65
C HIS A 70 4.03 2.89 13.58
N PRO A 71 4.23 2.48 14.86
CA PRO A 71 5.05 3.26 15.79
C PRO A 71 6.53 3.28 15.39
N ASP A 72 6.97 2.24 14.68
CA ASP A 72 8.32 2.07 14.12
C ASP A 72 8.29 1.08 12.94
N PRO A 73 9.35 1.02 12.12
CA PRO A 73 9.41 0.14 10.95
C PRO A 73 9.47 -1.36 11.29
N ARG A 74 9.56 -1.75 12.56
CA ARG A 74 9.63 -3.15 12.99
C ARG A 74 8.36 -3.65 13.65
N GLU A 75 7.27 -2.90 13.55
CA GLU A 75 6.00 -3.25 14.21
C GLU A 75 5.59 -4.70 13.98
N CYS A 76 5.73 -5.22 12.76
CA CYS A 76 5.28 -6.56 12.38
C CYS A 76 6.37 -7.64 12.47
N GLN A 77 7.61 -7.27 12.83
CA GLN A 77 8.78 -8.16 12.79
C GLN A 77 8.67 -9.37 13.71
N HIS A 78 7.94 -9.24 14.82
CA HIS A 78 7.82 -10.26 15.87
C HIS A 78 6.38 -10.67 16.17
N TRP A 79 5.46 -10.42 15.22
CA TRP A 79 4.08 -10.86 15.41
C TRP A 79 3.99 -12.38 15.34
N SER A 80 3.32 -12.99 16.33
CA SER A 80 3.01 -14.42 16.28
C SER A 80 1.99 -14.71 15.19
N TYR A 81 1.85 -15.99 14.84
CA TYR A 81 0.81 -16.43 13.92
C TYR A 81 -0.60 -16.04 14.41
N GLU A 82 -0.92 -16.26 15.68
CA GLU A 82 -2.21 -15.95 16.27
C GLU A 82 -2.54 -14.47 16.21
N LYS A 83 -1.57 -13.61 16.58
CA LYS A 83 -1.71 -12.16 16.46
C LYS A 83 -1.94 -11.73 15.02
N SER A 84 -1.24 -12.34 14.10
CA SER A 84 -1.36 -12.06 12.66
C SER A 84 -2.73 -12.44 12.11
N VAL A 85 -3.25 -13.60 12.50
CA VAL A 85 -4.61 -14.06 12.13
C VAL A 85 -5.68 -13.13 12.69
N GLU A 86 -5.57 -12.74 13.96
CA GLU A 86 -6.51 -11.80 14.60
C GLU A 86 -6.52 -10.45 13.87
N TYR A 87 -5.34 -9.92 13.59
CA TYR A 87 -5.16 -8.70 12.82
C TYR A 87 -5.82 -8.79 11.44
N LEU A 88 -5.52 -9.82 10.67
CA LEU A 88 -6.05 -9.97 9.30
C LEU A 88 -7.58 -10.17 9.30
N ARG A 89 -8.14 -10.83 10.33
CA ARG A 89 -9.60 -10.91 10.52
C ARG A 89 -10.22 -9.53 10.74
N MET A 90 -9.58 -8.69 11.57
CA MET A 90 -10.03 -7.32 11.81
C MET A 90 -9.95 -6.49 10.51
N MET A 91 -8.87 -6.59 9.73
CA MET A 91 -8.73 -5.89 8.45
C MET A 91 -9.81 -6.33 7.44
N ASN A 92 -10.09 -7.61 7.37
CA ASN A 92 -11.16 -8.14 6.53
C ASN A 92 -12.56 -7.66 7.01
N PHE A 93 -12.79 -7.58 8.32
CA PHE A 93 -14.06 -7.11 8.88
C PHE A 93 -14.34 -5.64 8.54
N ILE A 94 -13.32 -4.77 8.54
CA ILE A 94 -13.46 -3.37 8.13
C ILE A 94 -13.44 -3.18 6.61
N GLY A 95 -13.32 -4.26 5.84
CA GLY A 95 -13.47 -4.28 4.38
C GLY A 95 -12.24 -3.80 3.61
N LEU A 96 -11.04 -3.89 4.18
CA LEU A 96 -9.81 -3.62 3.43
C LEU A 96 -9.50 -4.75 2.45
N VAL A 97 -8.79 -4.42 1.39
CA VAL A 97 -8.36 -5.39 0.38
C VAL A 97 -7.48 -6.48 1.02
N LYS A 98 -7.62 -7.72 0.57
CA LYS A 98 -6.81 -8.86 1.04
C LYS A 98 -5.37 -8.81 0.53
N GLY A 99 -4.69 -7.75 0.86
CA GLY A 99 -3.27 -7.51 0.68
C GLY A 99 -2.63 -7.09 2.00
N PHE A 100 -1.32 -7.07 2.05
CA PHE A 100 -0.55 -6.62 3.21
C PHE A 100 0.81 -6.09 2.78
N LYS A 101 1.27 -5.04 3.43
CA LYS A 101 2.65 -4.57 3.39
C LYS A 101 3.14 -4.31 4.80
N ALA A 102 4.28 -4.87 5.16
CA ALA A 102 4.85 -4.64 6.49
C ALA A 102 5.55 -3.28 6.55
N PRO A 103 5.37 -2.49 7.63
CA PRO A 103 6.22 -1.35 7.92
C PRO A 103 7.69 -1.71 7.83
N GLY A 104 8.49 -0.87 7.13
CA GLY A 104 9.92 -1.08 6.94
C GLY A 104 10.30 -2.45 6.35
N TRP A 105 9.37 -3.16 5.70
CA TRP A 105 9.57 -4.52 5.14
C TRP A 105 9.90 -5.58 6.20
N GLN A 106 9.68 -5.26 7.48
CA GLN A 106 10.00 -6.14 8.61
C GLN A 106 8.77 -7.02 8.94
N ILE A 107 8.72 -8.18 8.32
CA ILE A 107 7.61 -9.13 8.43
C ILE A 107 8.03 -10.40 9.16
N SER A 108 7.18 -10.92 10.05
CA SER A 108 7.41 -12.18 10.77
C SER A 108 7.03 -13.40 9.93
N ASP A 109 7.61 -14.57 10.25
CA ASP A 109 7.23 -15.84 9.63
C ASP A 109 5.78 -16.21 9.97
N GLY A 110 5.31 -15.85 11.18
CA GLY A 110 3.91 -16.01 11.59
C GLY A 110 2.94 -15.21 10.74
N MET A 111 3.32 -13.98 10.34
CA MET A 111 2.52 -13.17 9.42
C MET A 111 2.51 -13.78 8.01
N TYR A 112 3.64 -14.23 7.49
CA TYR A 112 3.67 -14.90 6.18
C TYR A 112 2.76 -16.14 6.14
N GLN A 113 2.79 -16.95 7.20
CA GLN A 113 1.90 -18.11 7.31
C GLN A 113 0.43 -17.68 7.32
N ALA A 114 0.07 -16.67 8.13
CA ALA A 114 -1.30 -16.18 8.23
C ALA A 114 -1.82 -15.60 6.90
N LEU A 115 -0.99 -14.82 6.20
CA LEU A 115 -1.32 -14.25 4.88
C LEU A 115 -1.65 -15.36 3.88
N ARG A 116 -0.79 -16.39 3.80
CA ARG A 116 -0.99 -17.53 2.91
C ARG A 116 -2.30 -18.26 3.21
N GLU A 117 -2.54 -18.62 4.48
CA GLU A 117 -3.69 -19.41 4.89
C GLU A 117 -5.02 -18.67 4.76
N MET A 118 -5.00 -17.34 4.87
CA MET A 118 -6.18 -16.49 4.75
C MET A 118 -6.41 -15.96 3.32
N GLY A 119 -5.54 -16.32 2.37
CA GLY A 119 -5.67 -15.95 0.96
C GLY A 119 -5.38 -14.46 0.69
N TYR A 120 -4.38 -13.91 1.38
CA TYR A 120 -3.87 -12.57 1.14
C TYR A 120 -2.68 -12.60 0.18
N TRP A 121 -2.43 -11.50 -0.52
CA TRP A 121 -1.16 -11.24 -1.18
C TRP A 121 -0.27 -10.36 -0.29
N VAL A 122 1.02 -10.33 -0.56
CA VAL A 122 1.97 -9.47 0.17
C VAL A 122 2.75 -8.57 -0.79
N ALA A 123 2.86 -7.28 -0.46
CA ALA A 123 3.84 -6.40 -1.06
C ALA A 123 5.17 -6.57 -0.32
N ASP A 124 6.23 -6.91 -1.03
CA ASP A 124 7.50 -7.27 -0.41
C ASP A 124 8.69 -7.00 -1.34
N GLN A 125 9.88 -7.15 -0.82
CA GLN A 125 11.13 -7.01 -1.55
C GLN A 125 11.82 -8.35 -1.80
N ALA A 126 12.66 -8.40 -2.83
CA ALA A 126 13.33 -9.63 -3.26
C ALA A 126 14.21 -10.27 -2.17
N TYR A 127 14.80 -9.47 -1.27
CA TYR A 127 15.66 -10.00 -0.21
C TYR A 127 14.94 -10.88 0.82
N ASN A 128 13.60 -10.82 0.90
CA ASN A 128 12.80 -11.68 1.76
C ASN A 128 12.40 -13.02 1.08
N ASN A 129 12.85 -13.25 -0.15
CA ASN A 129 12.38 -14.37 -0.98
C ASN A 129 12.53 -15.75 -0.32
N ASP A 130 13.62 -15.98 0.40
CA ASP A 130 13.90 -17.28 1.04
C ASP A 130 13.02 -17.56 2.26
N ARG A 131 12.39 -16.53 2.84
CA ARG A 131 11.51 -16.64 4.01
C ARG A 131 10.05 -16.82 3.65
N ARG A 132 9.66 -16.42 2.44
CA ARG A 132 8.27 -16.46 2.02
C ARG A 132 7.82 -17.87 1.63
N PRO A 133 6.59 -18.28 1.99
CA PRO A 133 5.95 -19.44 1.40
C PRO A 133 5.89 -19.30 -0.13
N LYS A 134 6.27 -20.35 -0.87
CA LYS A 134 6.34 -20.33 -2.34
C LYS A 134 4.99 -20.10 -3.03
N ASP A 135 3.91 -20.44 -2.37
CA ASP A 135 2.53 -20.32 -2.85
C ASP A 135 1.83 -19.03 -2.38
N LEU A 136 2.54 -18.16 -1.64
CA LEU A 136 2.02 -16.85 -1.26
C LEU A 136 2.11 -15.89 -2.46
N PRO A 137 1.00 -15.30 -2.92
CA PRO A 137 1.03 -14.30 -3.96
C PRO A 137 1.84 -13.07 -3.53
N VAL A 138 2.79 -12.64 -4.36
CA VAL A 138 3.73 -11.56 -4.04
C VAL A 138 3.64 -10.45 -5.08
N TYR A 139 3.59 -9.22 -4.59
CA TYR A 139 3.80 -8.01 -5.34
C TYR A 139 5.20 -7.47 -5.02
N LEU A 140 6.15 -7.57 -5.97
CA LEU A 140 7.50 -7.06 -5.79
C LEU A 140 7.57 -5.59 -6.22
N LEU A 141 8.00 -4.72 -5.30
CA LEU A 141 8.07 -3.27 -5.53
C LEU A 141 9.30 -2.81 -6.33
N ASP A 142 10.30 -3.65 -6.45
CA ASP A 142 11.55 -3.38 -7.17
C ASP A 142 11.51 -3.70 -8.67
N ALA A 143 10.33 -4.00 -9.22
CA ALA A 143 10.16 -4.19 -10.66
C ALA A 143 9.98 -2.86 -11.42
N HIS A 144 10.61 -2.73 -12.59
CA HIS A 144 10.85 -1.50 -13.34
C HIS A 144 9.65 -0.63 -13.78
N GLU A 145 8.41 -1.10 -13.62
CA GLU A 145 7.20 -0.39 -14.04
C GLU A 145 6.32 0.07 -12.87
N LYS A 146 6.85 0.01 -11.66
CA LYS A 146 6.15 0.36 -10.44
C LYS A 146 6.63 1.70 -9.92
N LEU A 147 5.67 2.55 -9.57
CA LEU A 147 5.91 3.86 -9.00
C LEU A 147 5.48 3.82 -7.54
N HIS A 148 6.48 3.77 -6.66
CA HIS A 148 6.29 3.70 -5.22
C HIS A 148 6.59 5.04 -4.57
N TYR A 149 5.63 5.55 -3.79
CA TYR A 149 5.76 6.82 -3.07
C TYR A 149 5.29 6.66 -1.62
N HIS A 150 5.71 7.58 -0.77
CA HIS A 150 5.09 7.77 0.54
C HIS A 150 4.06 8.90 0.47
N ILE A 151 2.91 8.73 1.14
CA ILE A 151 1.82 9.73 1.19
C ILE A 151 2.01 10.72 2.34
N GLY A 152 3.20 10.98 2.71
CA GLY A 152 3.56 11.80 3.85
C GLY A 152 4.18 10.94 4.94
N HIS A 153 5.29 11.37 5.42
CA HIS A 153 6.00 10.67 6.48
C HIS A 153 5.60 11.24 7.84
N MET A 154 5.31 10.38 8.80
CA MET A 154 4.95 10.78 10.17
C MET A 154 6.09 11.47 10.95
N GLY A 155 7.17 11.85 10.32
CA GLY A 155 8.36 12.41 10.97
C GLY A 155 9.18 13.40 10.18
N GLY A 156 8.71 13.92 9.04
CA GLY A 156 9.46 14.92 8.28
C GLY A 156 9.55 14.66 6.77
N HIS A 157 10.43 15.38 6.10
CA HIS A 157 10.65 15.28 4.67
C HIS A 157 11.10 13.87 4.25
N ASN A 158 10.33 13.24 3.37
CA ASN A 158 10.69 11.99 2.74
C ASN A 158 10.99 12.25 1.25
N PRO A 159 12.18 11.87 0.75
CA PRO A 159 12.54 12.05 -0.67
C PRO A 159 11.61 11.28 -1.64
N ASN A 160 10.86 10.30 -1.12
CA ASN A 160 9.90 9.51 -1.89
C ASN A 160 8.44 10.01 -1.70
N GLU A 161 8.24 11.21 -1.20
CA GLU A 161 6.91 11.78 -1.03
C GLU A 161 6.24 12.03 -2.40
N ILE A 162 4.92 11.78 -2.47
CA ILE A 162 4.15 11.92 -3.72
C ILE A 162 4.06 13.37 -4.22
N THR A 163 4.13 14.36 -3.34
CA THR A 163 3.96 15.79 -3.68
C THR A 163 4.84 16.26 -4.85
N PRO A 164 6.15 15.96 -4.90
CA PRO A 164 7.00 16.37 -6.02
C PRO A 164 6.63 15.71 -7.36
N TYR A 165 5.88 14.63 -7.34
CA TYR A 165 5.50 13.84 -8.51
C TYR A 165 4.06 14.06 -8.97
N ALA A 166 3.30 14.90 -8.27
CA ALA A 166 1.88 15.10 -8.54
C ALA A 166 1.61 15.55 -9.98
N GLU A 167 2.40 16.50 -10.48
CA GLU A 167 2.25 17.00 -11.85
C GLU A 167 2.62 15.91 -12.88
N PHE A 168 3.66 15.12 -12.63
CA PHE A 168 4.04 13.98 -13.46
C PHE A 168 2.90 12.95 -13.53
N LEU A 169 2.35 12.54 -12.37
CA LEU A 169 1.26 11.56 -12.30
C LEU A 169 -0.03 12.06 -12.97
N ALA A 170 -0.31 13.37 -12.82
CA ALA A 170 -1.47 13.99 -13.44
C ALA A 170 -1.40 14.05 -14.98
N ASN A 171 -0.18 14.04 -15.55
CA ASN A 171 0.05 14.12 -16.99
C ASN A 171 0.57 12.80 -17.58
N LEU A 172 0.69 11.74 -16.78
CA LEU A 172 1.20 10.46 -17.24
C LEU A 172 0.24 9.81 -18.24
N ASP A 173 0.70 9.64 -19.47
CA ASP A 173 -0.03 8.90 -20.49
C ASP A 173 0.28 7.41 -20.35
N GLY A 174 -0.74 6.61 -20.05
CA GLY A 174 -0.58 5.17 -19.83
C GLY A 174 -1.80 4.54 -19.16
N LYS A 175 -1.70 3.24 -18.93
CA LYS A 175 -2.70 2.46 -18.21
C LYS A 175 -2.26 2.27 -16.76
N PHE A 176 -3.18 2.50 -15.84
CA PHE A 176 -2.99 2.22 -14.42
C PHE A 176 -3.70 0.91 -14.05
N LYS A 177 -3.09 0.14 -13.16
CA LYS A 177 -3.62 -1.13 -12.68
C LYS A 177 -3.81 -1.09 -11.17
#